data_d922ddcecf4e59284c8e84863e43a6c6
#
_entry.id   d922ddcecf4e59284c8e84863e43a6c6
#
_cell.length_a   1.000
_cell.length_b   1.000
_cell.length_c   1.000
_cell.angle_alpha   90.00
_cell.angle_beta   90.00
_cell.angle_gamma   90.00
#
_symmetry.space_group_name_H-M   'P 1'
#
loop_
_entity.id
_entity.type
_entity.pdbx_description
1 polymer ?
#
loop_
_entity_poly.entity_id
_entity_poly.type
_entity_poly.pdbx_seq_one_letter_code
_entity_poly.pdbx_strand_id
1 'polypeptide(L)'
;SLHMTIQTAVLIETLKALGADIRWVSCNIFSTQDHAAAAIAAAGIPVFAYKGESLEEYWEYTAKLFDWHGGGVPNMILDDGGDATMLVHYGLKAEQGDTAFLDKPGSDEEVIFFALIKRLLGEKPKGW
;
A
#
# COMPACT_ATOMS: atom_id res chain seq x y z
N SER A 1 -4.60 1.71 4.44
CA SER A 1 -3.26 2.12 4.89
C SER A 1 -3.37 2.85 6.21
N LEU A 2 -3.37 2.08 7.29
CA LEU A 2 -3.42 2.58 8.67
C LEU A 2 -2.42 1.80 9.51
N HIS A 3 -2.10 2.30 10.71
CA HIS A 3 -1.27 1.58 11.68
C HIS A 3 -1.79 0.15 11.90
N MET A 4 -0.89 -0.84 11.86
CA MET A 4 -1.30 -2.23 12.09
C MET A 4 -1.20 -2.55 13.59
N THR A 5 -2.14 -2.04 14.35
CA THR A 5 -2.26 -2.19 15.80
C THR A 5 -3.44 -3.08 16.17
N ILE A 6 -3.59 -3.41 17.45
CA ILE A 6 -4.73 -4.16 17.95
C ILE A 6 -6.05 -3.45 17.62
N GLN A 7 -6.11 -2.14 17.80
CA GLN A 7 -7.31 -1.36 17.50
C GLN A 7 -7.67 -1.42 16.02
N THR A 8 -6.67 -1.34 15.14
CA THR A 8 -6.87 -1.49 13.70
C THR A 8 -7.32 -2.91 13.34
N ALA A 9 -6.81 -3.93 14.03
CA ALA A 9 -7.26 -5.31 13.82
C ALA A 9 -8.76 -5.45 14.09
N VAL A 10 -9.27 -4.83 15.14
CA VAL A 10 -10.72 -4.79 15.43
C VAL A 10 -11.51 -4.12 14.31
N LEU A 11 -11.01 -3.01 13.79
CA LEU A 11 -11.63 -2.33 12.64
C LEU A 11 -11.69 -3.24 11.41
N ILE A 12 -10.59 -3.90 11.08
CA ILE A 12 -10.51 -4.82 9.94
C ILE A 12 -11.50 -5.98 10.09
N GLU A 13 -11.55 -6.61 11.26
CA GLU A 13 -12.49 -7.70 11.54
C GLU A 13 -13.94 -7.23 11.42
N THR A 14 -14.24 -6.03 11.89
CA THR A 14 -15.56 -5.43 11.80
C THR A 14 -15.96 -5.19 10.34
N LEU A 15 -15.07 -4.62 9.54
CA LEU A 15 -15.32 -4.38 8.12
C LEU A 15 -15.52 -5.68 7.36
N LYS A 16 -14.74 -6.72 7.67
CA LYS A 16 -14.92 -8.04 7.08
C LYS A 16 -16.27 -8.66 7.43
N ALA A 17 -16.68 -8.54 8.68
CA ALA A 17 -17.99 -9.03 9.13
C ALA A 17 -19.14 -8.30 8.41
N LEU A 18 -18.95 -7.06 7.99
CA LEU A 18 -19.89 -6.27 7.20
C LEU A 18 -19.86 -6.60 5.70
N GLY A 19 -19.00 -7.52 5.27
CA GLY A 19 -18.95 -7.97 3.88
C GLY A 19 -17.87 -7.30 3.02
N ALA A 20 -16.97 -6.53 3.61
CA ALA A 20 -15.88 -5.91 2.87
C ALA A 20 -14.82 -6.94 2.45
N ASP A 21 -14.29 -6.78 1.25
CA ASP A 21 -13.08 -7.44 0.79
C ASP A 21 -11.91 -6.52 1.07
N ILE A 22 -10.91 -6.97 1.84
CA ILE A 22 -9.92 -6.09 2.46
C ILE A 22 -8.50 -6.52 2.10
N ARG A 23 -7.66 -5.52 1.78
CA ARG A 23 -6.20 -5.63 1.76
C ARG A 23 -5.65 -4.51 2.65
N TRP A 24 -4.62 -4.82 3.41
CA TRP A 24 -4.13 -3.88 4.43
C TRP A 24 -2.61 -3.76 4.44
N VAL A 25 -2.14 -2.53 4.60
CA VAL A 25 -0.72 -2.20 4.85
C VAL A 25 -0.64 -1.22 6.00
N SER A 26 0.52 -1.14 6.66
CA SER A 26 0.78 -0.08 7.62
C SER A 26 1.01 1.25 6.90
N CYS A 27 0.67 2.35 7.55
CA CYS A 27 0.88 3.70 7.00
C CYS A 27 2.29 4.26 7.28
N ASN A 28 3.14 3.52 7.99
CA ASN A 28 4.57 3.83 8.17
C ASN A 28 5.36 2.60 8.63
N ILE A 29 6.69 2.71 8.66
CA ILE A 29 7.57 1.58 8.98
C ILE A 29 7.65 1.24 10.48
N PHE A 30 7.06 2.05 11.36
CA PHE A 30 7.23 1.93 12.81
C PHE A 30 6.01 1.39 13.55
N SER A 31 4.83 1.44 12.97
CA SER A 31 3.56 1.31 13.70
C SER A 31 2.87 -0.03 13.54
N THR A 32 3.63 -1.09 13.32
CA THR A 32 3.08 -2.45 13.26
C THR A 32 3.30 -3.19 14.57
N GLN A 33 2.23 -3.80 15.08
CA GLN A 33 2.29 -4.82 16.12
C GLN A 33 2.16 -6.18 15.44
N ASP A 34 3.24 -6.96 15.45
CA ASP A 34 3.32 -8.22 14.68
C ASP A 34 2.24 -9.21 15.06
N HIS A 35 1.87 -9.30 16.34
CA HIS A 35 0.81 -10.19 16.77
C HIS A 35 -0.57 -9.79 16.23
N ALA A 36 -0.83 -8.49 16.06
CA ALA A 36 -2.05 -8.01 15.43
C ALA A 36 -2.07 -8.34 13.93
N ALA A 37 -0.96 -8.11 13.23
CA ALA A 37 -0.82 -8.47 11.82
C ALA A 37 -0.98 -9.98 11.61
N ALA A 38 -0.37 -10.80 12.47
CA ALA A 38 -0.48 -12.24 12.40
C ALA A 38 -1.91 -12.74 12.61
N ALA A 39 -2.66 -12.15 13.54
CA ALA A 39 -4.05 -12.49 13.79
C ALA A 39 -4.94 -12.20 12.57
N ILE A 40 -4.74 -11.08 11.92
CA ILE A 40 -5.49 -10.71 10.72
C ILE A 40 -5.13 -11.62 9.53
N ALA A 41 -3.85 -11.91 9.34
CA ALA A 41 -3.40 -12.85 8.32
C ALA A 41 -3.97 -14.26 8.55
N ALA A 42 -4.01 -14.72 9.78
CA ALA A 42 -4.60 -16.01 10.15
C ALA A 42 -6.12 -16.07 9.86
N ALA A 43 -6.81 -14.93 9.89
CA ALA A 43 -8.22 -14.83 9.50
C ALA A 43 -8.43 -14.83 7.98
N GLY A 44 -7.38 -14.94 7.17
CA GLY A 44 -7.43 -15.00 5.72
C GLY A 44 -7.49 -13.64 5.03
N ILE A 45 -7.19 -12.57 5.74
CA ILE A 45 -7.16 -11.21 5.16
C ILE A 45 -5.72 -10.88 4.75
N PRO A 46 -5.46 -10.49 3.50
CA PRO A 46 -4.13 -10.06 3.08
C PRO A 46 -3.66 -8.83 3.85
N VAL A 47 -2.60 -9.00 4.63
CA VAL A 47 -1.96 -7.95 5.43
C VAL A 47 -0.48 -7.94 5.10
N PHE A 48 0.03 -6.80 4.67
CA PHE A 48 1.43 -6.60 4.29
C PHE A 48 2.07 -5.62 5.25
N ALA A 49 2.34 -6.09 6.46
CA ALA A 49 2.96 -5.29 7.51
C ALA A 49 3.71 -6.17 8.51
N TYR A 50 4.91 -5.76 8.88
CA TYR A 50 5.62 -6.31 10.03
C TYR A 50 6.47 -5.23 10.66
N LYS A 51 6.79 -5.41 11.94
CA LYS A 51 7.60 -4.44 12.66
C LYS A 51 9.05 -4.50 12.16
N GLY A 52 9.62 -3.34 11.82
CA GLY A 52 10.98 -3.24 11.34
C GLY A 52 11.15 -3.38 9.82
N GLU A 53 10.08 -3.22 9.05
CA GLU A 53 10.19 -3.20 7.59
C GLU A 53 11.10 -2.06 7.12
N SER A 54 11.87 -2.31 6.07
CA SER A 54 12.68 -1.28 5.42
C SER A 54 11.79 -0.34 4.63
N LEU A 55 12.35 0.80 4.21
CA LEU A 55 11.60 1.76 3.40
C LEU A 55 11.23 1.17 2.04
N GLU A 56 12.12 0.36 1.45
CA GLU A 56 11.84 -0.39 0.21
C GLU A 56 10.68 -1.37 0.39
N GLU A 57 10.69 -2.13 1.48
CA GLU A 57 9.62 -3.08 1.80
C GLU A 57 8.29 -2.38 2.05
N TYR A 58 8.31 -1.25 2.74
CA TYR A 58 7.15 -0.42 2.97
C TYR A 58 6.47 -0.01 1.66
N TRP A 59 7.24 0.51 0.72
CA TRP A 59 6.70 0.92 -0.58
C TRP A 59 6.27 -0.26 -1.44
N GLU A 60 6.99 -1.38 -1.39
CA GLU A 60 6.57 -2.63 -2.04
C GLU A 60 5.22 -3.12 -1.50
N TYR A 61 5.03 -3.09 -0.20
CA TYR A 61 3.78 -3.47 0.43
C TYR A 61 2.64 -2.50 0.09
N THR A 62 2.94 -1.22 0.04
CA THR A 62 1.96 -0.21 -0.39
C THR A 62 1.49 -0.48 -1.82
N ALA A 63 2.40 -0.87 -2.71
CA ALA A 63 2.05 -1.26 -4.07
C ALA A 63 1.16 -2.52 -4.11
N LYS A 64 1.41 -3.49 -3.25
CA LYS A 64 0.59 -4.71 -3.14
C LYS A 64 -0.85 -4.45 -2.73
N LEU A 65 -1.12 -3.31 -2.10
CA LEU A 65 -2.47 -2.88 -1.75
C LEU A 65 -3.38 -2.78 -3.00
N PHE A 66 -2.79 -2.48 -4.14
CA PHE A 66 -3.49 -2.30 -5.41
C PHE A 66 -3.47 -3.54 -6.32
N ASP A 67 -2.85 -4.62 -5.90
CA ASP A 67 -2.74 -5.87 -6.65
C ASP A 67 -3.83 -6.87 -6.21
N TRP A 68 -5.03 -6.70 -6.74
CA TRP A 68 -6.20 -7.51 -6.39
C TRP A 68 -6.34 -8.72 -7.32
N HIS A 69 -7.00 -9.76 -6.82
CA HIS A 69 -7.29 -10.96 -7.57
C HIS A 69 -8.05 -10.64 -8.86
N GLY A 70 -7.68 -11.32 -9.95
CA GLY A 70 -8.35 -11.14 -11.24
C GLY A 70 -8.05 -9.81 -11.93
N GLY A 71 -7.01 -9.09 -11.51
CA GLY A 71 -6.64 -7.80 -12.11
C GLY A 71 -7.53 -6.64 -11.67
N GLY A 72 -8.31 -6.84 -10.62
CA GLY A 72 -9.15 -5.78 -10.05
C GLY A 72 -8.35 -4.71 -9.31
N VAL A 73 -9.04 -3.65 -8.95
CA VAL A 73 -8.49 -2.53 -8.16
C VAL A 73 -9.43 -2.23 -7.00
N PRO A 74 -8.94 -1.61 -5.91
CA PRO A 74 -9.82 -1.23 -4.82
C PRO A 74 -10.82 -0.15 -5.27
N ASN A 75 -12.03 -0.21 -4.75
CA ASN A 75 -13.04 0.82 -4.98
C ASN A 75 -13.14 1.82 -3.82
N MET A 76 -12.40 1.58 -2.75
CA MET A 76 -12.31 2.47 -1.59
C MET A 76 -10.93 2.35 -0.97
N ILE A 77 -10.36 3.47 -0.57
CA ILE A 77 -9.08 3.56 0.12
C ILE A 77 -9.31 4.30 1.44
N LEU A 78 -8.99 3.64 2.54
CA LEU A 78 -8.91 4.26 3.86
C LEU A 78 -7.43 4.48 4.17
N ASP A 79 -6.99 5.72 4.22
CA ASP A 79 -5.57 6.07 4.23
C ASP A 79 -5.27 7.13 5.29
N ASP A 80 -4.27 6.84 6.12
CA ASP A 80 -3.73 7.79 7.10
C ASP A 80 -2.32 8.19 6.66
N GLY A 81 -2.06 9.49 6.60
CA GLY A 81 -0.81 10.05 6.09
C GLY A 81 -0.78 10.25 4.58
N GLY A 82 -1.58 9.55 3.82
CA GLY A 82 -1.78 9.80 2.38
C GLY A 82 -0.80 9.11 1.44
N ASP A 83 0.05 8.20 1.90
CA ASP A 83 1.07 7.56 1.04
C ASP A 83 0.46 6.66 -0.03
N ALA A 84 -0.55 5.85 0.32
CA ALA A 84 -1.24 5.03 -0.66
C ALA A 84 -1.99 5.90 -1.70
N THR A 85 -2.63 6.95 -1.25
CA THR A 85 -3.30 7.92 -2.12
C THR A 85 -2.30 8.63 -3.02
N MET A 86 -1.15 9.03 -2.49
CA MET A 86 -0.08 9.64 -3.26
C MET A 86 0.44 8.71 -4.36
N LEU A 87 0.59 7.43 -4.06
CA LEU A 87 1.02 6.43 -5.04
C LEU A 87 0.05 6.37 -6.23
N VAL A 88 -1.26 6.38 -5.98
CA VAL A 88 -2.27 6.39 -7.03
C VAL A 88 -2.15 7.64 -7.92
N HIS A 89 -2.04 8.82 -7.31
CA HIS A 89 -1.94 10.08 -8.06
C HIS A 89 -0.68 10.15 -8.92
N TYR A 90 0.47 9.78 -8.37
CA TYR A 90 1.72 9.78 -9.14
C TYR A 90 1.73 8.67 -10.20
N GLY A 91 1.14 7.51 -9.89
CA GLY A 91 1.00 6.43 -10.86
C GLY A 91 0.14 6.84 -12.05
N LEU A 92 -1.01 7.47 -11.80
CA LEU A 92 -1.88 7.99 -12.85
C LEU A 92 -1.17 9.06 -13.70
N LYS A 93 -0.46 9.98 -13.06
CA LYS A 93 0.32 11.00 -13.74
C LYS A 93 1.35 10.39 -14.69
N ALA A 94 2.06 9.36 -14.23
CA ALA A 94 3.03 8.63 -15.04
C ALA A 94 2.37 7.89 -16.21
N GLU A 95 1.22 7.27 -16.00
CA GLU A 95 0.44 6.62 -17.08
C GLU A 95 0.02 7.59 -18.17
N GLN A 96 -0.27 8.82 -17.82
CA GLN A 96 -0.66 9.87 -18.76
C GLN A 96 0.52 10.43 -19.55
N GLY A 97 1.73 9.92 -19.33
CA GLY A 97 2.93 10.30 -20.04
C GLY A 97 3.77 11.38 -19.34
N ASP A 98 3.34 11.89 -18.20
CA ASP A 98 4.13 12.84 -17.41
C ASP A 98 5.07 12.06 -16.47
N THR A 99 6.27 11.76 -16.96
CA THR A 99 7.28 10.97 -16.27
C THR A 99 8.53 11.76 -15.88
N ALA A 100 8.59 13.03 -16.23
CA ALA A 100 9.78 13.85 -15.98
C ALA A 100 10.13 13.98 -14.50
N PHE A 101 9.13 14.00 -13.61
CA PHE A 101 9.33 14.09 -12.17
C PHE A 101 10.06 12.85 -11.59
N LEU A 102 9.97 11.68 -12.25
CA LEU A 102 10.60 10.43 -11.81
C LEU A 102 12.13 10.49 -11.86
N ASP A 103 12.68 11.40 -12.62
CA ASP A 103 14.13 11.59 -12.78
C ASP A 103 14.70 12.65 -11.82
N LYS A 104 13.86 13.26 -10.97
CA LYS A 104 14.24 14.35 -10.07
C LYS A 104 13.79 14.09 -8.63
N PRO A 105 14.30 13.02 -7.97
CA PRO A 105 13.96 12.78 -6.58
C PRO A 105 14.55 13.87 -5.66
N GLY A 106 13.75 14.32 -4.69
CA GLY A 106 14.16 15.32 -3.72
C GLY A 106 14.63 14.75 -2.38
N SER A 107 14.53 13.44 -2.19
CA SER A 107 14.90 12.75 -0.95
C SER A 107 15.24 11.28 -1.23
N ASP A 108 15.86 10.60 -0.24
CA ASP A 108 16.15 9.17 -0.33
C ASP A 108 14.86 8.35 -0.46
N GLU A 109 13.80 8.75 0.23
CA GLU A 109 12.49 8.11 0.10
C GLU A 109 11.92 8.26 -1.31
N GLU A 110 12.05 9.44 -1.91
CA GLU A 110 11.59 9.66 -3.29
C GLU A 110 12.38 8.85 -4.31
N VAL A 111 13.67 8.58 -4.08
CA VAL A 111 14.46 7.67 -4.92
C VAL A 111 13.80 6.29 -4.97
N ILE A 112 13.43 5.75 -3.82
CA ILE A 112 12.77 4.44 -3.70
C ILE A 112 11.37 4.47 -4.32
N PHE A 113 10.60 5.50 -4.00
CA PHE A 113 9.24 5.69 -4.47
C PHE A 113 9.17 5.84 -5.99
N PHE A 114 10.02 6.66 -6.57
CA PHE A 114 10.06 6.86 -8.02
C PHE A 114 10.56 5.62 -8.77
N ALA A 115 11.53 4.89 -8.20
CA ALA A 115 11.97 3.61 -8.76
C ALA A 115 10.82 2.58 -8.78
N LEU A 116 10.01 2.54 -7.74
CA LEU A 116 8.82 1.70 -7.67
C LEU A 116 7.82 2.08 -8.78
N ILE A 117 7.52 3.35 -8.96
CA ILE A 117 6.58 3.82 -10.00
C ILE A 117 7.10 3.44 -11.39
N LYS A 118 8.39 3.63 -11.68
CA LYS A 118 9.00 3.23 -12.95
C LYS A 118 8.82 1.74 -13.22
N ARG A 119 9.06 0.91 -12.21
CA ARG A 119 8.90 -0.54 -12.33
C ARG A 119 7.43 -0.91 -12.57
N LEU A 120 6.50 -0.37 -11.81
CA LEU A 120 5.08 -0.65 -11.95
C LEU A 120 4.52 -0.16 -13.29
N LEU A 121 5.01 0.95 -13.80
CA LEU A 121 4.63 1.45 -15.11
C LEU A 121 5.01 0.46 -16.22
N GLY A 122 6.15 -0.21 -16.08
CA GLY A 122 6.58 -1.27 -17.00
C GLY A 122 5.79 -2.57 -16.86
N GLU A 123 5.39 -2.94 -15.64
CA GLU A 123 4.64 -4.17 -15.34
C GLU A 123 3.14 -4.05 -15.63
N LYS A 124 2.54 -2.92 -15.26
CA LYS A 124 1.10 -2.64 -15.39
C LYS A 124 0.89 -1.20 -15.89
N PRO A 125 1.03 -0.96 -17.21
CA PRO A 125 1.00 0.42 -17.75
C PRO A 125 -0.31 1.18 -17.50
N LYS A 126 -1.40 0.50 -17.16
CA LYS A 126 -2.72 1.09 -16.91
C LYS A 126 -3.40 0.47 -15.69
N GLY A 127 -2.62 0.24 -14.64
CA GLY A 127 -3.09 -0.43 -13.44
C GLY A 127 -3.63 0.47 -12.33
N TRP A 128 -3.68 1.79 -12.58
CA TRP A 128 -4.08 2.78 -11.56
C TRP A 128 -5.53 3.22 -11.65
#